data_f8645654a9f840269419186c5179c061
#
_entry.id   f8645654a9f840269419186c5179c061
#
_cell.length_a   1.000
_cell.length_b   1.000
_cell.length_c   1.000
_cell.angle_alpha   90.00
_cell.angle_beta   90.00
_cell.angle_gamma   90.00
#
_symmetry.space_group_name_H-M   'P 1'
#
loop_
_entity.id
_entity.type
_entity.pdbx_description
1 polymer ?
#
loop_
_entity_poly.entity_id
_entity_poly.type
_entity_poly.pdbx_seq_one_letter_code
_entity_poly.pdbx_strand_id
1 'polypeptide(L)'
;MEDLEKLLADFERMLSKLSEKEVLAYWIFGEYEEAKIYWKLAEKAEELRLPASLIGTFMDLARESEEHGNTLKRIYVRTYGEEPKKIDLPYIEAEVLARALEDPENIPYVLKIAMETELIAKRLYERLAEITQDENARKVYKYLADVEWTHYLRLKGEAELMGIRVEIPGAEVAQY
;
A
#
# COMPACT_ATOMS: atom_id res chain seq x y z
N MET A 1 -10.58 1.33 14.92
CA MET A 1 -11.68 1.23 13.93
C MET A 1 -12.17 2.60 13.46
N GLU A 2 -12.59 3.46 14.37
CA GLU A 2 -13.08 4.81 14.05
C GLU A 2 -12.07 5.68 13.29
N ASP A 3 -10.77 5.55 13.60
CA ASP A 3 -9.68 6.27 12.93
C ASP A 3 -9.43 5.79 11.48
N LEU A 4 -9.50 4.49 11.21
CA LEU A 4 -9.27 3.96 9.87
C LEU A 4 -10.44 4.27 8.92
N GLU A 5 -11.68 4.07 9.37
CA GLU A 5 -12.86 4.41 8.57
C GLU A 5 -12.95 5.91 8.30
N LYS A 6 -12.59 6.73 9.28
CA LYS A 6 -12.52 8.17 9.11
C LYS A 6 -11.41 8.56 8.11
N LEU A 7 -10.23 7.94 8.23
CA LEU A 7 -9.13 8.15 7.29
C LEU A 7 -9.55 7.80 5.85
N LEU A 8 -10.20 6.66 5.64
CA LEU A 8 -10.70 6.23 4.34
C LEU A 8 -11.77 7.19 3.80
N ALA A 9 -12.71 7.65 4.65
CA ALA A 9 -13.74 8.60 4.23
C ALA A 9 -13.18 9.98 3.86
N ASP A 10 -12.19 10.46 4.62
CA ASP A 10 -11.50 11.72 4.32
C ASP A 10 -10.70 11.61 3.01
N PHE A 11 -10.10 10.46 2.79
CA PHE A 11 -9.37 10.15 1.58
C PHE A 11 -10.30 10.05 0.35
N GLU A 12 -11.41 9.32 0.45
CA GLU A 12 -12.41 9.28 -0.63
C GLU A 12 -12.92 10.67 -0.99
N ARG A 13 -13.12 11.52 0.02
CA ARG A 13 -13.52 12.92 -0.19
C ARG A 13 -12.43 13.74 -0.88
N MET A 14 -11.15 13.45 -0.59
CA MET A 14 -10.02 14.08 -1.25
C MET A 14 -9.92 13.62 -2.72
N LEU A 15 -9.97 12.32 -2.97
CA LEU A 15 -9.92 11.74 -4.31
C LEU A 15 -11.10 12.17 -5.20
N SER A 16 -12.29 12.32 -4.61
CA SER A 16 -13.49 12.74 -5.36
C SER A 16 -13.38 14.14 -5.99
N LYS A 17 -12.40 14.94 -5.58
CA LYS A 17 -12.10 16.26 -6.14
C LYS A 17 -11.09 16.19 -7.29
N LEU A 18 -10.45 15.05 -7.49
CA LEU A 18 -9.47 14.83 -8.53
C LEU A 18 -10.13 14.25 -9.78
N SER A 19 -9.58 14.59 -10.95
CA SER A 19 -9.90 13.87 -12.18
C SER A 19 -9.31 12.44 -12.15
N GLU A 20 -9.85 11.53 -12.96
CA GLU A 20 -9.32 10.17 -13.11
C GLU A 20 -7.82 10.16 -13.41
N LYS A 21 -7.36 11.11 -14.22
CA LYS A 21 -5.96 11.32 -14.56
C LYS A 21 -5.11 11.68 -13.35
N GLU A 22 -5.59 12.60 -12.51
CA GLU A 22 -4.91 13.00 -11.28
C GLU A 22 -4.93 11.87 -10.24
N VAL A 23 -6.02 11.13 -10.11
CA VAL A 23 -6.11 9.95 -9.24
C VAL A 23 -5.06 8.91 -9.65
N LEU A 24 -4.93 8.61 -10.95
CA LEU A 24 -3.92 7.65 -11.42
C LEU A 24 -2.49 8.16 -11.17
N ALA A 25 -2.23 9.46 -11.39
CA ALA A 25 -0.95 10.06 -11.07
C ALA A 25 -0.63 9.98 -9.56
N TYR A 26 -1.61 10.24 -8.70
CA TYR A 26 -1.49 10.11 -7.26
C TYR A 26 -0.98 8.71 -6.87
N TRP A 27 -1.62 7.65 -7.39
CA TRP A 27 -1.25 6.28 -7.10
C TRP A 27 0.15 5.91 -7.58
N ILE A 28 0.54 6.34 -8.77
CA ILE A 28 1.89 6.09 -9.29
C ILE A 28 2.97 6.59 -8.32
N PHE A 29 2.80 7.78 -7.82
CA PHE A 29 3.78 8.35 -6.88
C PHE A 29 3.62 7.81 -5.47
N GLY A 30 2.41 7.44 -5.05
CA GLY A 30 2.14 6.76 -3.78
C GLY A 30 2.91 5.46 -3.66
N GLU A 31 2.83 4.60 -4.67
CA GLU A 31 3.58 3.35 -4.75
C GLU A 31 5.10 3.56 -4.65
N TYR A 32 5.64 4.56 -5.33
CA TYR A 32 7.06 4.86 -5.23
C TYR A 32 7.48 5.38 -3.84
N GLU A 33 6.64 6.14 -3.16
CA GLU A 33 6.93 6.59 -1.79
C GLU A 33 6.81 5.43 -0.79
N GLU A 34 5.83 4.55 -0.95
CA GLU A 34 5.68 3.35 -0.15
C GLU A 34 6.89 2.42 -0.28
N ALA A 35 7.35 2.16 -1.50
CA ALA A 35 8.54 1.37 -1.77
C ALA A 35 9.76 1.88 -1.00
N LYS A 36 9.97 3.20 -0.96
CA LYS A 36 11.07 3.80 -0.20
C LYS A 36 11.00 3.52 1.30
N ILE A 37 9.79 3.43 1.84
CA ILE A 37 9.60 3.15 3.27
C ILE A 37 9.86 1.68 3.55
N TYR A 38 9.39 0.77 2.70
CA TYR A 38 9.71 -0.65 2.84
C TYR A 38 11.21 -0.93 2.73
N TRP A 39 11.96 -0.23 1.84
CA TRP A 39 13.42 -0.31 1.82
C TRP A 39 14.04 0.13 3.15
N LYS A 40 13.56 1.21 3.76
CA LYS A 40 14.03 1.66 5.08
C LYS A 40 13.68 0.66 6.19
N LEU A 41 12.51 0.03 6.13
CA LEU A 41 12.11 -1.01 7.09
C LEU A 41 13.01 -2.24 6.94
N ALA A 42 13.36 -2.64 5.73
CA ALA A 42 14.31 -3.74 5.48
C ALA A 42 15.69 -3.42 6.07
N GLU A 43 16.21 -2.21 5.84
CA GLU A 43 17.48 -1.73 6.41
C GLU A 43 17.45 -1.74 7.94
N LYS A 44 16.36 -1.25 8.56
CA LYS A 44 16.20 -1.29 10.01
C LYS A 44 16.09 -2.71 10.56
N ALA A 45 15.37 -3.59 9.88
CA ALA A 45 15.27 -4.99 10.27
C ALA A 45 16.63 -5.68 10.21
N GLU A 46 17.50 -5.35 9.25
CA GLU A 46 18.87 -5.85 9.16
C GLU A 46 19.74 -5.31 10.31
N GLU A 47 19.70 -4.01 10.60
CA GLU A 47 20.40 -3.39 11.73
C GLU A 47 20.02 -4.07 13.07
N LEU A 48 18.75 -4.37 13.28
CA LEU A 48 18.20 -5.03 14.46
C LEU A 48 18.43 -6.55 14.47
N ARG A 49 19.04 -7.12 13.42
CA ARG A 49 19.30 -8.55 13.25
C ARG A 49 18.02 -9.39 13.35
N LEU A 50 16.94 -8.91 12.79
CA LEU A 50 15.68 -9.63 12.71
C LEU A 50 15.78 -10.86 11.79
N PRO A 51 14.78 -11.77 11.78
CA PRO A 51 14.79 -12.93 10.91
C PRO A 51 14.98 -12.56 9.43
N ALA A 52 15.82 -13.31 8.73
CA ALA A 52 16.09 -13.08 7.31
C ALA A 52 14.81 -13.16 6.44
N SER A 53 13.81 -13.94 6.87
CA SER A 53 12.50 -14.01 6.20
C SER A 53 11.77 -12.66 6.24
N LEU A 54 11.75 -12.00 7.40
CA LEU A 54 11.11 -10.67 7.53
C LEU A 54 11.86 -9.61 6.73
N ILE A 55 13.20 -9.61 6.78
CA ILE A 55 14.02 -8.70 5.97
C ILE A 55 13.70 -8.91 4.49
N GLY A 56 13.70 -10.16 4.03
CA GLY A 56 13.35 -10.53 2.66
C GLY A 56 11.94 -10.08 2.27
N THR A 57 10.96 -10.25 3.16
CA THR A 57 9.58 -9.79 2.95
C THR A 57 9.52 -8.29 2.73
N PHE A 58 10.15 -7.46 3.56
CA PHE A 58 10.18 -6.01 3.34
C PHE A 58 10.87 -5.62 2.03
N MET A 59 11.97 -6.31 1.66
CA MET A 59 12.65 -6.06 0.37
C MET A 59 11.78 -6.42 -0.83
N ASP A 60 11.02 -7.50 -0.74
CA ASP A 60 10.12 -7.93 -1.81
C ASP A 60 8.93 -6.98 -1.94
N LEU A 61 8.32 -6.56 -0.82
CA LEU A 61 7.27 -5.54 -0.82
C LEU A 61 7.75 -4.24 -1.47
N ALA A 62 8.96 -3.77 -1.13
CA ALA A 62 9.53 -2.58 -1.76
C ALA A 62 9.66 -2.71 -3.28
N ARG A 63 10.14 -3.85 -3.78
CA ARG A 63 10.27 -4.09 -5.24
C ARG A 63 8.91 -4.18 -5.92
N GLU A 64 7.96 -4.86 -5.29
CA GLU A 64 6.61 -5.04 -5.82
C GLU A 64 5.88 -3.71 -5.89
N SER A 65 5.98 -2.83 -4.87
CA SER A 65 5.43 -1.46 -4.93
C SER A 65 6.07 -0.63 -6.06
N GLU A 66 7.39 -0.74 -6.29
CA GLU A 66 8.03 -0.09 -7.45
C GLU A 66 7.46 -0.63 -8.78
N GLU A 67 7.20 -1.93 -8.89
CA GLU A 67 6.63 -2.55 -10.09
C GLU A 67 5.16 -2.14 -10.30
N HIS A 68 4.38 -1.96 -9.22
CA HIS A 68 3.03 -1.41 -9.26
C HIS A 68 3.04 0.02 -9.82
N GLY A 69 3.88 0.89 -9.26
CA GLY A 69 4.06 2.25 -9.75
C GLY A 69 4.44 2.28 -11.24
N ASN A 70 5.37 1.43 -11.68
CA ASN A 70 5.75 1.30 -13.08
C ASN A 70 4.61 0.79 -13.96
N THR A 71 3.79 -0.12 -13.47
CA THR A 71 2.63 -0.66 -14.19
C THR A 71 1.56 0.41 -14.38
N LEU A 72 1.22 1.12 -13.31
CA LEU A 72 0.29 2.25 -13.34
C LEU A 72 0.80 3.37 -14.25
N LYS A 73 2.10 3.67 -14.22
CA LYS A 73 2.73 4.65 -15.10
C LYS A 73 2.58 4.27 -16.58
N ARG A 74 2.79 3.00 -16.94
CA ARG A 74 2.57 2.53 -18.32
C ARG A 74 1.11 2.72 -18.77
N ILE A 75 0.15 2.45 -17.88
CA ILE A 75 -1.26 2.71 -18.16
C ILE A 75 -1.51 4.20 -18.37
N TYR A 76 -0.99 5.04 -17.48
CA TYR A 76 -1.11 6.49 -17.59
C TYR A 76 -0.60 7.04 -18.93
N VAL A 77 0.64 6.70 -19.29
CA VAL A 77 1.26 7.17 -20.55
C VAL A 77 0.48 6.66 -21.76
N ARG A 78 0.02 5.41 -21.74
CA ARG A 78 -0.79 4.86 -22.84
C ARG A 78 -2.14 5.57 -22.97
N THR A 79 -2.76 5.93 -21.84
CA THR A 79 -4.11 6.53 -21.82
C THR A 79 -4.07 8.02 -22.16
N TYR A 80 -3.08 8.75 -21.63
CA TYR A 80 -3.05 10.22 -21.71
C TYR A 80 -1.96 10.77 -22.65
N GLY A 81 -1.03 9.95 -23.12
CA GLY A 81 0.02 10.35 -24.06
C GLY A 81 1.09 11.28 -23.48
N GLU A 82 1.18 11.39 -22.15
CA GLU A 82 2.15 12.23 -21.45
C GLU A 82 2.64 11.55 -20.17
N GLU A 83 3.74 12.07 -19.61
CA GLU A 83 4.26 11.61 -18.31
C GLU A 83 3.39 12.12 -17.15
N PRO A 84 3.18 11.27 -16.09
CA PRO A 84 2.45 11.69 -14.91
C PRO A 84 3.20 12.80 -14.16
N LYS A 85 2.44 13.75 -13.62
CA LYS A 85 2.98 14.80 -12.76
C LYS A 85 2.63 14.51 -11.30
N LYS A 86 3.58 14.77 -10.42
CA LYS A 86 3.37 14.64 -8.97
C LYS A 86 2.21 15.53 -8.53
N ILE A 87 1.31 14.97 -7.74
CA ILE A 87 0.19 15.68 -7.14
C ILE A 87 0.65 16.22 -5.78
N ASP A 88 0.34 17.47 -5.49
CA ASP A 88 0.67 18.12 -4.21
C ASP A 88 -0.36 17.74 -3.14
N LEU A 89 -0.38 16.46 -2.81
CA LEU A 89 -1.22 15.86 -1.77
C LEU A 89 -0.39 14.82 -1.01
N PRO A 90 -0.72 14.57 0.28
CA PRO A 90 -0.10 13.49 1.04
C PRO A 90 -0.43 12.13 0.44
N TYR A 91 0.53 11.23 0.36
CA TYR A 91 0.32 9.84 -0.05
C TYR A 91 -0.02 9.02 1.19
N ILE A 92 -1.31 8.73 1.37
CA ILE A 92 -1.85 8.24 2.64
C ILE A 92 -1.24 6.91 3.05
N GLU A 93 -1.06 5.97 2.13
CA GLU A 93 -0.43 4.68 2.43
C GLU A 93 1.01 4.89 2.91
N ALA A 94 1.77 5.70 2.19
CA ALA A 94 3.14 6.01 2.55
C ALA A 94 3.22 6.74 3.91
N GLU A 95 2.28 7.65 4.20
CA GLU A 95 2.21 8.32 5.50
C GLU A 95 1.83 7.35 6.63
N VAL A 96 0.90 6.44 6.39
CA VAL A 96 0.54 5.41 7.37
C VAL A 96 1.74 4.49 7.61
N LEU A 97 2.36 3.98 6.55
CA LEU A 97 3.51 3.09 6.65
C LEU A 97 4.72 3.78 7.32
N ALA A 98 4.91 5.07 7.08
CA ALA A 98 6.01 5.84 7.70
C ALA A 98 5.96 5.84 9.22
N ARG A 99 4.77 5.66 9.82
CA ARG A 99 4.62 5.52 11.29
C ARG A 99 5.39 4.32 11.85
N ALA A 100 5.56 3.27 11.05
CA ALA A 100 6.37 2.13 11.46
C ALA A 100 7.84 2.52 11.75
N LEU A 101 8.35 3.59 11.13
CA LEU A 101 9.70 4.11 11.35
C LEU A 101 9.82 4.98 12.60
N GLU A 102 8.70 5.36 13.24
CA GLU A 102 8.71 6.14 14.50
C GLU A 102 9.18 5.30 15.68
N ASP A 103 8.88 4.00 15.68
CA ASP A 103 9.29 3.04 16.69
C ASP A 103 9.70 1.70 16.05
N PRO A 104 10.80 1.69 15.28
CA PRO A 104 11.19 0.53 14.46
C PRO A 104 11.65 -0.69 15.27
N GLU A 105 11.95 -0.51 16.56
CA GLU A 105 12.30 -1.60 17.48
C GLU A 105 11.06 -2.35 18.00
N ASN A 106 9.90 -1.74 17.92
CA ASN A 106 8.61 -2.32 18.29
C ASN A 106 8.03 -3.15 17.15
N ILE A 107 8.55 -4.36 16.95
CA ILE A 107 8.20 -5.21 15.83
C ILE A 107 6.68 -5.49 15.72
N PRO A 108 5.94 -5.77 16.83
CA PRO A 108 4.48 -5.90 16.76
C PRO A 108 3.80 -4.65 16.17
N TYR A 109 4.27 -3.46 16.54
CA TYR A 109 3.75 -2.19 16.02
C TYR A 109 4.10 -2.01 14.53
N VAL A 110 5.36 -2.28 14.14
CA VAL A 110 5.80 -2.22 12.73
C VAL A 110 4.96 -3.13 11.85
N LEU A 111 4.79 -4.40 12.24
CA LEU A 111 3.98 -5.36 11.48
C LEU A 111 2.51 -4.95 11.41
N LYS A 112 1.95 -4.42 12.52
CA LYS A 112 0.58 -3.93 12.53
C LYS A 112 0.39 -2.80 11.51
N ILE A 113 1.25 -1.78 11.55
CA ILE A 113 1.17 -0.65 10.63
C ILE A 113 1.34 -1.10 9.17
N ALA A 114 2.32 -1.96 8.88
CA ALA A 114 2.51 -2.49 7.53
C ALA A 114 1.26 -3.24 7.04
N MET A 115 0.70 -4.14 7.85
CA MET A 115 -0.51 -4.88 7.51
C MET A 115 -1.74 -3.96 7.32
N GLU A 116 -1.87 -2.90 8.12
CA GLU A 116 -2.93 -1.89 7.95
C GLU A 116 -2.78 -1.14 6.62
N THR A 117 -1.55 -0.81 6.23
CA THR A 117 -1.25 -0.14 4.95
C THR A 117 -1.71 -0.98 3.77
N GLU A 118 -1.37 -2.27 3.73
CA GLU A 118 -1.78 -3.18 2.64
C GLU A 118 -3.32 -3.29 2.53
N LEU A 119 -4.02 -3.32 3.66
CA LEU A 119 -5.49 -3.34 3.64
C LEU A 119 -6.09 -2.02 3.15
N ILE A 120 -5.45 -0.89 3.45
CA ILE A 120 -5.84 0.42 2.91
C ILE A 120 -5.65 0.40 1.40
N ALA A 121 -4.47 0.04 0.89
CA ALA A 121 -4.16 -0.03 -0.53
C ALA A 121 -5.15 -0.94 -1.27
N LYS A 122 -5.42 -2.15 -0.75
CA LYS A 122 -6.42 -3.07 -1.29
C LYS A 122 -7.79 -2.38 -1.49
N ARG A 123 -8.33 -1.77 -0.43
CA ARG A 123 -9.65 -1.10 -0.49
C ARG A 123 -9.68 0.04 -1.50
N LEU A 124 -8.59 0.75 -1.61
CA LEU A 124 -8.46 1.86 -2.53
C LEU A 124 -8.41 1.40 -3.98
N TYR A 125 -7.68 0.30 -4.28
CA TYR A 125 -7.71 -0.31 -5.60
C TYR A 125 -9.08 -0.91 -5.95
N GLU A 126 -9.78 -1.51 -5.00
CA GLU A 126 -11.17 -1.94 -5.18
C GLU A 126 -12.07 -0.77 -5.56
N ARG A 127 -11.92 0.36 -4.86
CA ARG A 127 -12.69 1.57 -5.15
C ARG A 127 -12.37 2.15 -6.52
N LEU A 128 -11.10 2.18 -6.92
CA LEU A 128 -10.71 2.58 -8.27
C LEU A 128 -11.33 1.68 -9.34
N ALA A 129 -11.36 0.37 -9.11
CA ALA A 129 -12.00 -0.58 -10.02
C ALA A 129 -13.50 -0.35 -10.18
N GLU A 130 -14.19 0.15 -9.13
CA GLU A 130 -15.60 0.48 -9.18
C GLU A 130 -15.89 1.75 -10.00
N ILE A 131 -15.06 2.79 -9.84
CA ILE A 131 -15.35 4.11 -10.43
C ILE A 131 -14.81 4.28 -11.85
N THR A 132 -13.75 3.55 -12.23
CA THR A 132 -13.15 3.69 -13.58
C THR A 132 -14.11 3.28 -14.69
N GLN A 133 -14.09 4.02 -15.79
CA GLN A 133 -14.82 3.69 -17.02
C GLN A 133 -13.98 2.85 -17.99
N ASP A 134 -12.68 2.72 -17.78
CA ASP A 134 -11.78 1.90 -18.60
C ASP A 134 -11.77 0.44 -18.10
N GLU A 135 -12.28 -0.48 -18.90
CA GLU A 135 -12.32 -1.92 -18.57
C GLU A 135 -10.92 -2.55 -18.38
N ASN A 136 -9.91 -2.06 -19.08
CA ASN A 136 -8.54 -2.56 -18.90
C ASN A 136 -7.94 -2.03 -17.59
N ALA A 137 -8.15 -0.77 -17.27
CA ALA A 137 -7.76 -0.20 -15.98
C ALA A 137 -8.49 -0.91 -14.83
N ARG A 138 -9.78 -1.19 -14.96
CA ARG A 138 -10.56 -1.95 -13.96
C ARG A 138 -9.95 -3.30 -13.66
N LYS A 139 -9.52 -4.06 -14.67
CA LYS A 139 -8.86 -5.36 -14.48
C LYS A 139 -7.54 -5.22 -13.73
N VAL A 140 -6.77 -4.18 -14.04
CA VAL A 140 -5.49 -3.92 -13.35
C VAL A 140 -5.73 -3.55 -11.91
N TYR A 141 -6.68 -2.67 -11.60
CA TYR A 141 -7.00 -2.29 -10.22
C TYR A 141 -7.47 -3.49 -9.39
N LYS A 142 -8.31 -4.37 -9.96
CA LYS A 142 -8.70 -5.61 -9.28
C LYS A 142 -7.50 -6.51 -9.01
N TYR A 143 -6.63 -6.67 -10.00
CA TYR A 143 -5.40 -7.46 -9.83
C TYR A 143 -4.50 -6.87 -8.72
N LEU A 144 -4.30 -5.55 -8.70
CA LEU A 144 -3.52 -4.89 -7.65
C LEU A 144 -4.17 -5.07 -6.28
N ALA A 145 -5.50 -4.95 -6.16
CA ALA A 145 -6.19 -5.24 -4.91
C ALA A 145 -5.95 -6.67 -4.39
N ASP A 146 -5.91 -7.67 -5.28
CA ASP A 146 -5.59 -9.05 -4.92
C ASP A 146 -4.12 -9.20 -4.51
N VAL A 147 -3.21 -8.45 -5.12
CA VAL A 147 -1.79 -8.44 -4.74
C VAL A 147 -1.62 -7.85 -3.34
N GLU A 148 -2.26 -6.71 -3.03
CA GLU A 148 -2.19 -6.10 -1.68
C GLU A 148 -2.75 -7.03 -0.60
N TRP A 149 -3.79 -7.80 -0.93
CA TRP A 149 -4.25 -8.87 -0.03
C TRP A 149 -3.16 -9.93 0.21
N THR A 150 -2.40 -10.27 -0.82
CA THR A 150 -1.27 -11.22 -0.69
C THR A 150 -0.14 -10.64 0.16
N HIS A 151 0.16 -9.35 0.02
CA HIS A 151 1.12 -8.62 0.86
C HIS A 151 0.72 -8.69 2.34
N TYR A 152 -0.54 -8.38 2.64
CA TYR A 152 -1.10 -8.51 3.97
C TYR A 152 -0.91 -9.92 4.54
N LEU A 153 -1.22 -10.97 3.77
CA LEU A 153 -1.08 -12.35 4.21
C LEU A 153 0.40 -12.75 4.45
N ARG A 154 1.33 -12.23 3.65
CA ARG A 154 2.78 -12.45 3.84
C ARG A 154 3.25 -11.82 5.15
N LEU A 155 2.89 -10.58 5.43
CA LEU A 155 3.21 -9.89 6.69
C LEU A 155 2.59 -10.60 7.91
N LYS A 156 1.35 -11.07 7.77
CA LYS A 156 0.69 -11.88 8.79
C LYS A 156 1.44 -13.18 9.05
N GLY A 157 1.88 -13.86 8.00
CA GLY A 157 2.70 -15.06 8.12
C GLY A 157 4.03 -14.82 8.85
N GLU A 158 4.72 -13.71 8.58
CA GLU A 158 5.93 -13.32 9.31
C GLU A 158 5.64 -13.07 10.80
N ALA A 159 4.54 -12.39 11.12
CA ALA A 159 4.11 -12.20 12.52
C ALA A 159 3.89 -13.55 13.23
N GLU A 160 3.19 -14.47 12.58
CA GLU A 160 2.91 -15.81 13.12
C GLU A 160 4.20 -16.61 13.33
N LEU A 161 5.16 -16.58 12.39
CA LEU A 161 6.46 -17.23 12.52
C LEU A 161 7.28 -16.70 13.70
N MET A 162 7.12 -15.41 14.01
CA MET A 162 7.77 -14.76 15.15
C MET A 162 7.00 -14.95 16.48
N GLY A 163 5.84 -15.63 16.46
CA GLY A 163 4.97 -15.78 17.63
C GLY A 163 4.27 -14.48 18.04
N ILE A 164 4.19 -13.49 17.13
CA ILE A 164 3.56 -12.19 17.35
C ILE A 164 2.11 -12.28 16.90
N ARG A 165 1.19 -11.97 17.81
CA ARG A 165 -0.23 -11.84 17.46
C ARG A 165 -0.54 -10.39 17.11
N VAL A 166 -0.92 -10.16 15.86
CA VAL A 166 -1.40 -8.87 15.36
C VAL A 166 -2.88 -9.00 15.03
N GLU A 167 -3.70 -8.19 15.68
CA GLU A 167 -5.14 -8.10 15.39
C GLU A 167 -5.41 -6.77 14.67
N ILE A 168 -6.02 -6.87 13.47
CA ILE A 168 -6.44 -5.70 12.71
C ILE A 168 -7.96 -5.76 12.60
N PRO A 169 -8.67 -4.84 13.26
CA PRO A 169 -10.12 -4.78 13.20
C PRO A 169 -10.60 -4.60 11.74
N GLY A 170 -11.54 -5.46 11.32
CA GLY A 170 -12.11 -5.40 9.97
C GLY A 170 -11.31 -6.14 8.88
N ALA A 171 -10.17 -6.77 9.19
CA ALA A 171 -9.43 -7.61 8.24
C ALA A 171 -10.23 -8.85 7.79
N GLU A 172 -11.13 -9.36 8.64
CA GLU A 172 -11.97 -10.53 8.33
C GLU A 172 -13.02 -10.25 7.23
N VAL A 173 -13.40 -9.00 7.04
CA VAL A 173 -14.40 -8.58 6.03
C VAL A 173 -13.76 -8.43 4.64
N ALA A 174 -12.44 -8.40 4.55
CA ALA A 174 -11.70 -8.22 3.31
C ALA A 174 -11.50 -9.52 2.50
N GLN A 175 -12.08 -10.65 2.95
CA GLN A 175 -11.91 -11.97 2.31
C GLN A 175 -12.92 -12.27 1.18
N TYR A 176 -13.86 -11.35 0.88
CA TYR A 176 -14.91 -11.60 -0.12
C TYR A 176 -15.03 -10.49 -1.14
#